data_f0606ea3fead1557e2944d5f82979f05
#
_entry.id   f0606ea3fead1557e2944d5f82979f05
#
_cell.length_a   1.000
_cell.length_b   1.000
_cell.length_c   1.000
_cell.angle_alpha   90.00
_cell.angle_beta   90.00
_cell.angle_gamma   90.00
#
_symmetry.space_group_name_H-M   'P 1'
#
loop_
_entity.id
_entity.type
_entity.pdbx_description
1 polymer ?
#
loop_
_entity_poly.entity_id
_entity_poly.type
_entity_poly.pdbx_seq_one_letter_code
_entity_poly.pdbx_strand_id
1 'polypeptide(L)'
;ISKDDLPKLIKELNFNKNKILDVGAGSLSSYSYLEKNLNPLNYLYFDQPSFLATNKEIKSKLSLSNLVILESLKDLENDLDLVYFGSSLQYFKNYKEVMKKIFDKSKFILISLTPFFEHSHKNIIVVKQINMHPVIHYHYIFNIDNFVNFMKVNKYILINKNRNTKIKFMNFKNFKS
;
A
#
# COMPACT_ATOMS: atom_id res chain seq x y z
N ILE A 1 6.92 1.82 9.08
CA ILE A 1 6.70 0.42 9.48
C ILE A 1 7.50 -0.42 8.49
N SER A 2 8.42 -1.22 8.99
CA SER A 2 9.13 -2.21 8.18
C SER A 2 8.20 -3.39 7.91
N LYS A 3 8.57 -4.27 6.97
CA LYS A 3 7.83 -5.52 6.76
C LYS A 3 7.79 -6.37 8.04
N ASP A 4 8.82 -6.28 8.86
CA ASP A 4 8.96 -7.03 10.11
C ASP A 4 8.01 -6.53 11.22
N ASP A 5 7.62 -5.26 11.16
CA ASP A 5 6.68 -4.67 12.13
C ASP A 5 5.22 -4.94 11.78
N LEU A 6 4.93 -5.29 10.51
CA LEU A 6 3.55 -5.45 10.03
C LEU A 6 2.76 -6.55 10.78
N PRO A 7 3.28 -7.78 10.99
CA PRO A 7 2.58 -8.81 11.74
C PRO A 7 2.32 -8.41 13.21
N LYS A 8 3.27 -7.69 13.82
CA LYS A 8 3.12 -7.20 15.20
C LYS A 8 1.96 -6.21 15.28
N LEU A 9 1.91 -5.23 14.38
CA LEU A 9 0.80 -4.27 14.30
C LEU A 9 -0.54 -4.98 14.08
N ILE A 10 -0.62 -5.97 13.18
CA ILE A 10 -1.85 -6.71 12.91
C ILE A 10 -2.30 -7.47 14.16
N LYS A 11 -1.39 -8.08 14.91
CA LYS A 11 -1.70 -8.74 16.19
C LYS A 11 -2.19 -7.75 17.25
N GLU A 12 -1.58 -6.56 17.33
CA GLU A 12 -2.03 -5.49 18.25
C GLU A 12 -3.44 -5.00 17.92
N LEU A 13 -3.81 -4.95 16.63
CA LEU A 13 -5.17 -4.58 16.20
C LEU A 13 -6.20 -5.69 16.42
N ASN A 14 -5.76 -6.89 16.75
CA ASN A 14 -6.58 -8.04 17.18
C ASN A 14 -7.73 -8.37 16.22
N PHE A 15 -7.41 -8.57 14.97
CA PHE A 15 -8.40 -8.95 13.95
C PHE A 15 -8.85 -10.41 14.08
N ASN A 16 -10.14 -10.66 13.92
CA ASN A 16 -10.68 -12.02 14.02
C ASN A 16 -10.34 -12.90 12.81
N LYS A 17 -10.29 -12.31 11.61
CA LYS A 17 -10.14 -13.06 10.35
C LYS A 17 -8.83 -12.77 9.63
N ASN A 18 -8.11 -11.71 10.00
CA ASN A 18 -6.93 -11.21 9.29
C ASN A 18 -7.17 -11.13 7.76
N LYS A 19 -8.34 -10.57 7.36
CA LYS A 19 -8.68 -10.37 5.96
C LYS A 19 -8.00 -9.10 5.45
N ILE A 20 -6.88 -9.28 4.74
CA ILE A 20 -5.96 -8.21 4.37
C ILE A 20 -5.91 -8.06 2.86
N LEU A 21 -6.13 -6.85 2.35
CA LEU A 21 -5.86 -6.49 0.96
C LEU A 21 -4.53 -5.75 0.87
N ASP A 22 -3.58 -6.31 0.11
CA ASP A 22 -2.32 -5.64 -0.24
C ASP A 22 -2.43 -5.06 -1.66
N VAL A 23 -2.30 -3.73 -1.76
CA VAL A 23 -2.50 -2.98 -3.00
C VAL A 23 -1.16 -2.53 -3.56
N GLY A 24 -0.81 -3.01 -4.75
CA GLY A 24 0.49 -2.74 -5.36
C GLY A 24 1.61 -3.50 -4.67
N ALA A 25 1.35 -4.75 -4.31
CA ALA A 25 2.22 -5.58 -3.49
C ALA A 25 3.51 -6.04 -4.22
N GLY A 26 3.55 -5.97 -5.54
CA GLY A 26 4.67 -6.43 -6.35
C GLY A 26 4.89 -7.93 -6.23
N SER A 27 5.96 -8.31 -5.54
CA SER A 27 6.23 -9.71 -5.20
C SER A 27 5.39 -10.19 -4.02
N LEU A 28 5.21 -11.50 -3.86
CA LEU A 28 4.51 -12.11 -2.72
C LEU A 28 5.32 -12.09 -1.40
N SER A 29 6.28 -11.19 -1.27
CA SER A 29 7.14 -11.16 -0.07
C SER A 29 6.37 -10.77 1.21
N SER A 30 5.41 -9.86 1.12
CA SER A 30 4.53 -9.51 2.26
C SER A 30 3.65 -10.69 2.64
N TYR A 31 3.06 -11.37 1.64
CA TYR A 31 2.26 -12.57 1.86
C TYR A 31 3.07 -13.65 2.60
N SER A 32 4.23 -14.04 2.08
CA SER A 32 5.07 -15.08 2.69
C SER A 32 5.47 -14.74 4.13
N TYR A 33 5.67 -13.47 4.43
CA TYR A 33 6.02 -13.05 5.77
C TYR A 33 4.81 -13.09 6.72
N LEU A 34 3.64 -12.63 6.25
CA LEU A 34 2.41 -12.64 7.04
C LEU A 34 1.91 -14.08 7.28
N GLU A 35 1.96 -14.94 6.28
CA GLU A 35 1.55 -16.35 6.40
C GLU A 35 2.30 -17.10 7.51
N LYS A 36 3.61 -16.85 7.63
CA LYS A 36 4.43 -17.43 8.69
C LYS A 36 4.09 -16.92 10.10
N ASN A 37 3.50 -15.74 10.21
CA ASN A 37 3.32 -15.04 11.48
C ASN A 37 1.87 -14.90 11.94
N LEU A 38 0.90 -15.13 11.04
CA LEU A 38 -0.53 -14.95 11.28
C LEU A 38 -1.29 -16.22 10.89
N ASN A 39 -2.12 -16.71 11.82
CA ASN A 39 -3.06 -17.79 11.56
C ASN A 39 -4.36 -17.52 12.34
N PRO A 40 -5.51 -17.43 11.69
CA PRO A 40 -5.70 -17.52 10.23
C PRO A 40 -5.21 -16.29 9.47
N LEU A 41 -4.95 -16.43 8.17
CA LEU A 41 -4.69 -15.35 7.24
C LEU A 41 -5.57 -15.52 5.99
N ASN A 42 -6.29 -14.47 5.61
CA ASN A 42 -7.01 -14.35 4.34
C ASN A 42 -6.39 -13.18 3.58
N TYR A 43 -5.51 -13.49 2.63
CA TYR A 43 -4.74 -12.47 1.93
C TYR A 43 -5.25 -12.24 0.52
N LEU A 44 -5.66 -11.01 0.24
CA LEU A 44 -6.08 -10.55 -1.06
C LEU A 44 -4.95 -9.73 -1.67
N TYR A 45 -4.57 -10.07 -2.87
CA TYR A 45 -3.48 -9.44 -3.62
C TYR A 45 -4.06 -8.68 -4.81
N PHE A 46 -3.65 -7.43 -5.01
CA PHE A 46 -3.98 -6.63 -6.17
C PHE A 46 -2.77 -5.85 -6.68
N ASP A 47 -2.49 -5.94 -7.99
CA ASP A 47 -1.39 -5.22 -8.63
C ASP A 47 -1.66 -5.00 -10.13
N GLN A 48 -0.69 -4.42 -10.84
CA GLN A 48 -0.71 -4.29 -12.29
C GLN A 48 -0.67 -5.65 -13.00
N PRO A 49 -1.18 -5.76 -14.23
CA PRO A 49 -1.36 -7.04 -14.93
C PRO A 49 -0.11 -7.91 -15.02
N SER A 50 1.08 -7.32 -15.19
CA SER A 50 2.33 -8.08 -15.28
C SER A 50 2.65 -8.87 -14.00
N PHE A 51 2.43 -8.27 -12.84
CA PHE A 51 2.60 -8.95 -11.54
C PHE A 51 1.47 -9.94 -11.27
N LEU A 52 0.25 -9.63 -11.70
CA LEU A 52 -0.88 -10.58 -11.53
C LEU A 52 -0.60 -11.91 -12.23
N ALA A 53 -0.10 -11.89 -13.47
CA ALA A 53 0.20 -13.10 -14.24
C ALA A 53 1.25 -13.97 -13.53
N THR A 54 2.37 -13.37 -13.15
CA THR A 54 3.47 -14.06 -12.45
C THR A 54 3.00 -14.65 -11.12
N ASN A 55 2.25 -13.89 -10.33
CA ASN A 55 1.82 -14.35 -9.01
C ASN A 55 0.70 -15.39 -9.07
N LYS A 56 -0.13 -15.41 -10.12
CA LYS A 56 -1.05 -16.52 -10.38
C LYS A 56 -0.31 -17.84 -10.63
N GLU A 57 0.76 -17.79 -11.40
CA GLU A 57 1.59 -18.96 -11.65
C GLU A 57 2.26 -19.47 -10.36
N ILE A 58 2.83 -18.58 -9.56
CA ILE A 58 3.43 -18.91 -8.26
C ILE A 58 2.37 -19.52 -7.33
N LYS A 59 1.19 -18.89 -7.23
CA LYS A 59 0.07 -19.40 -6.42
C LYS A 59 -0.28 -20.82 -6.80
N SER A 60 -0.42 -21.11 -8.10
CA SER A 60 -0.74 -22.44 -8.60
C SER A 60 0.35 -23.47 -8.27
N LYS A 61 1.61 -23.13 -8.57
CA LYS A 61 2.76 -24.03 -8.31
C LYS A 61 2.94 -24.38 -6.84
N LEU A 62 2.67 -23.42 -5.95
CA LEU A 62 2.85 -23.59 -4.50
C LEU A 62 1.57 -23.94 -3.75
N SER A 63 0.43 -24.08 -4.45
CA SER A 63 -0.88 -24.40 -3.87
C SER A 63 -1.28 -23.48 -2.70
N LEU A 64 -1.08 -22.16 -2.87
CA LEU A 64 -1.32 -21.16 -1.83
C LEU A 64 -2.82 -20.90 -1.64
N SER A 65 -3.47 -21.64 -0.75
CA SER A 65 -4.92 -21.60 -0.53
C SER A 65 -5.40 -20.28 0.10
N ASN A 66 -4.61 -19.67 0.96
CA ASN A 66 -4.96 -18.45 1.70
C ASN A 66 -4.73 -17.16 0.90
N LEU A 67 -4.22 -17.29 -0.35
CA LEU A 67 -3.96 -16.19 -1.25
C LEU A 67 -5.05 -16.07 -2.29
N VAL A 68 -5.73 -14.93 -2.36
CA VAL A 68 -6.67 -14.58 -3.43
C VAL A 68 -6.05 -13.49 -4.29
N ILE A 69 -5.96 -13.70 -5.60
CA ILE A 69 -5.47 -12.71 -6.55
C ILE A 69 -6.66 -12.04 -7.21
N LEU A 70 -6.82 -10.74 -6.99
CA LEU A 70 -7.89 -9.92 -7.56
C LEU A 70 -7.47 -9.37 -8.93
N GLU A 71 -8.32 -9.50 -9.92
CA GLU A 71 -8.12 -8.88 -11.23
C GLU A 71 -8.61 -7.43 -11.25
N SER A 72 -9.57 -7.13 -10.41
CA SER A 72 -10.17 -5.80 -10.29
C SER A 72 -10.55 -5.48 -8.85
N LEU A 73 -10.36 -4.22 -8.45
CA LEU A 73 -10.91 -3.72 -7.16
C LEU A 73 -12.45 -3.58 -7.19
N LYS A 74 -13.11 -3.78 -8.32
CA LYS A 74 -14.56 -3.83 -8.39
C LYS A 74 -15.11 -5.11 -7.76
N ASP A 75 -14.32 -6.19 -7.81
CA ASP A 75 -14.68 -7.52 -7.30
C ASP A 75 -14.41 -7.63 -5.79
N LEU A 76 -13.98 -6.52 -5.18
CA LEU A 76 -13.66 -6.47 -3.78
C LEU A 76 -14.91 -6.56 -2.91
N GLU A 77 -14.99 -7.63 -2.13
CA GLU A 77 -16.03 -7.80 -1.11
C GLU A 77 -15.87 -6.79 0.04
N ASN A 78 -16.93 -6.59 0.79
CA ASN A 78 -16.90 -5.83 2.03
C ASN A 78 -16.23 -6.66 3.15
N ASP A 79 -15.97 -6.03 4.30
CA ASP A 79 -15.47 -6.68 5.52
C ASP A 79 -13.98 -7.03 5.49
N LEU A 80 -13.17 -6.14 4.94
CA LEU A 80 -11.72 -6.20 5.12
C LEU A 80 -11.34 -5.70 6.52
N ASP A 81 -10.43 -6.40 7.16
CA ASP A 81 -9.83 -5.91 8.41
C ASP A 81 -8.80 -4.82 8.11
N LEU A 82 -8.00 -4.99 7.06
CA LEU A 82 -6.93 -4.06 6.71
C LEU A 82 -6.76 -3.94 5.19
N VAL A 83 -6.58 -2.71 4.72
CA VAL A 83 -5.98 -2.43 3.41
C VAL A 83 -4.57 -1.91 3.63
N TYR A 84 -3.61 -2.50 2.96
CA TYR A 84 -2.20 -2.19 3.07
C TYR A 84 -1.64 -1.64 1.76
N PHE A 85 -0.93 -0.51 1.84
CA PHE A 85 -0.12 0.07 0.78
C PHE A 85 1.34 0.07 1.22
N GLY A 86 2.05 -0.99 0.87
CA GLY A 86 3.46 -1.18 1.24
C GLY A 86 4.41 -0.56 0.22
N SER A 87 4.74 0.72 0.34
CA SER A 87 5.59 1.42 -0.64
C SER A 87 5.00 1.43 -2.06
N SER A 88 3.68 1.50 -2.17
CA SER A 88 2.98 1.37 -3.46
C SER A 88 2.13 2.59 -3.83
N LEU A 89 1.56 3.29 -2.85
CA LEU A 89 0.61 4.38 -3.10
C LEU A 89 1.21 5.48 -4.01
N GLN A 90 2.50 5.75 -3.90
CA GLN A 90 3.21 6.75 -4.70
C GLN A 90 3.26 6.44 -6.20
N TYR A 91 2.87 5.26 -6.64
CA TYR A 91 2.83 4.90 -8.06
C TYR A 91 1.45 5.10 -8.69
N PHE A 92 0.42 5.37 -7.89
CA PHE A 92 -0.93 5.58 -8.38
C PHE A 92 -1.19 7.06 -8.70
N LYS A 93 -1.18 7.42 -10.00
CA LYS A 93 -1.57 8.77 -10.44
C LYS A 93 -2.96 9.13 -9.92
N ASN A 94 -3.90 8.22 -10.03
CA ASN A 94 -5.30 8.40 -9.64
C ASN A 94 -5.58 7.76 -8.26
N TYR A 95 -4.69 7.98 -7.28
CA TYR A 95 -4.81 7.36 -5.96
C TYR A 95 -6.18 7.56 -5.30
N LYS A 96 -6.81 8.73 -5.52
CA LYS A 96 -8.14 9.01 -4.97
C LYS A 96 -9.22 8.07 -5.50
N GLU A 97 -9.15 7.68 -6.78
CA GLU A 97 -10.08 6.71 -7.37
C GLU A 97 -9.85 5.30 -6.83
N VAL A 98 -8.58 4.94 -6.64
CA VAL A 98 -8.23 3.66 -5.99
C VAL A 98 -8.76 3.64 -4.56
N MET A 99 -8.51 4.69 -3.79
CA MET A 99 -8.97 4.81 -2.40
C MET A 99 -10.51 4.77 -2.30
N LYS A 100 -11.24 5.44 -3.20
CA LYS A 100 -12.71 5.41 -3.21
C LYS A 100 -13.31 4.01 -3.42
N LYS A 101 -12.60 3.11 -4.11
CA LYS A 101 -13.04 1.71 -4.28
C LYS A 101 -12.84 0.88 -3.01
N ILE A 102 -12.02 1.37 -2.09
CA ILE A 102 -11.64 0.71 -0.84
C ILE A 102 -12.43 1.26 0.35
N PHE A 103 -12.85 2.54 0.28
CA PHE A 103 -13.62 3.15 1.35
C PHE A 103 -14.91 2.37 1.62
N ASP A 104 -15.32 2.35 2.88
CA ASP A 104 -16.44 1.58 3.42
C ASP A 104 -16.27 0.04 3.34
N LYS A 105 -15.15 -0.46 2.81
CA LYS A 105 -14.86 -1.89 2.70
C LYS A 105 -13.84 -2.39 3.73
N SER A 106 -13.11 -1.51 4.38
CA SER A 106 -12.09 -1.88 5.36
C SER A 106 -12.19 -1.09 6.65
N LYS A 107 -11.85 -1.74 7.76
CA LYS A 107 -11.79 -1.11 9.07
C LYS A 107 -10.57 -0.18 9.20
N PHE A 108 -9.44 -0.61 8.66
CA PHE A 108 -8.18 0.12 8.74
C PHE A 108 -7.51 0.22 7.37
N ILE A 109 -6.81 1.33 7.18
CA ILE A 109 -5.93 1.56 6.01
C ILE A 109 -4.54 1.88 6.56
N LEU A 110 -3.56 1.07 6.18
CA LEU A 110 -2.16 1.26 6.51
C LEU A 110 -1.38 1.67 5.27
N ILE A 111 -0.70 2.79 5.36
CA ILE A 111 0.17 3.30 4.30
C ILE A 111 1.58 3.39 4.85
N SER A 112 2.51 2.65 4.27
CA SER A 112 3.90 2.66 4.70
C SER A 112 4.85 3.03 3.56
N LEU A 113 5.96 3.66 3.91
CA LEU A 113 7.04 4.03 2.97
C LEU A 113 6.56 4.87 1.77
N THR A 114 5.46 5.60 1.93
CA THR A 114 4.96 6.56 0.94
C THR A 114 5.52 7.94 1.28
N PRO A 115 6.11 8.66 0.31
CA PRO A 115 6.65 9.98 0.55
C PRO A 115 5.53 11.03 0.67
N PHE A 116 5.62 11.84 1.71
CA PHE A 116 4.76 12.99 1.95
C PHE A 116 5.61 14.24 2.15
N PHE A 117 5.04 15.40 1.83
CA PHE A 117 5.63 16.70 2.17
C PHE A 117 4.63 17.55 2.98
N GLU A 118 5.17 18.50 3.71
CA GLU A 118 4.43 19.45 4.56
C GLU A 118 4.60 20.89 4.04
N HIS A 119 3.73 21.78 4.48
CA HIS A 119 3.91 23.24 4.35
C HIS A 119 4.12 23.78 2.92
N SER A 120 3.35 23.29 1.94
CA SER A 120 3.39 23.80 0.57
C SER A 120 1.99 24.06 0.03
N HIS A 121 1.86 25.06 -0.84
CA HIS A 121 0.63 25.30 -1.60
C HIS A 121 0.37 24.26 -2.70
N LYS A 122 1.34 23.38 -2.97
CA LYS A 122 1.21 22.29 -3.94
C LYS A 122 0.45 21.12 -3.32
N ASN A 123 -0.39 20.50 -4.10
CA ASN A 123 -1.12 19.30 -3.67
C ASN A 123 -0.31 18.02 -3.87
N ILE A 124 0.45 17.96 -4.95
CA ILE A 124 1.24 16.80 -5.37
C ILE A 124 2.51 17.30 -6.06
N ILE A 125 3.62 16.64 -5.77
CA ILE A 125 4.88 16.77 -6.51
C ILE A 125 5.06 15.48 -7.30
N VAL A 126 5.39 15.60 -8.59
CA VAL A 126 5.67 14.46 -9.47
C VAL A 126 7.17 14.38 -9.70
N VAL A 127 7.74 13.23 -9.37
CA VAL A 127 9.16 12.95 -9.56
C VAL A 127 9.32 11.90 -10.65
N LYS A 128 10.10 12.22 -11.67
CA LYS A 128 10.55 11.26 -12.70
C LYS A 128 11.79 10.56 -12.19
N GLN A 129 11.74 9.25 -12.09
CA GLN A 129 12.85 8.43 -11.62
C GLN A 129 13.25 7.40 -12.67
N ILE A 130 14.54 7.22 -12.84
CA ILE A 130 15.12 6.16 -13.67
C ILE A 130 15.81 5.19 -12.70
N ASN A 131 15.16 4.09 -12.39
CA ASN A 131 15.71 3.07 -11.49
C ASN A 131 16.63 2.10 -12.22
N MET A 132 16.22 1.71 -13.43
CA MET A 132 16.98 0.82 -14.27
C MET A 132 16.80 1.29 -15.74
N HIS A 133 17.86 1.81 -16.33
CA HIS A 133 17.80 2.32 -17.69
C HIS A 133 17.37 1.22 -18.68
N PRO A 134 16.40 1.48 -19.59
CA PRO A 134 15.72 2.75 -19.89
C PRO A 134 14.37 2.97 -19.15
N VAL A 135 14.04 2.18 -18.12
CA VAL A 135 12.73 2.19 -17.49
C VAL A 135 12.53 3.46 -16.66
N ILE A 136 11.50 4.22 -17.00
CA ILE A 136 11.12 5.45 -16.33
C ILE A 136 9.88 5.18 -15.46
N HIS A 137 9.98 5.55 -14.19
CA HIS A 137 8.85 5.55 -13.27
C HIS A 137 8.52 6.96 -12.84
N TYR A 138 7.24 7.21 -12.59
CA TYR A 138 6.77 8.44 -11.97
C TYR A 138 6.33 8.15 -10.55
N HIS A 139 6.86 8.94 -9.61
CA HIS A 139 6.49 8.90 -8.21
C HIS A 139 5.70 10.14 -7.86
N TYR A 140 4.63 9.95 -7.11
CA TYR A 140 3.80 11.02 -6.60
C TYR A 140 4.12 11.22 -5.12
N ILE A 141 4.58 12.43 -4.77
CA ILE A 141 4.78 12.85 -3.38
C ILE A 141 3.56 13.68 -3.00
N PHE A 142 2.85 13.29 -1.96
CA PHE A 142 1.57 13.90 -1.61
C PHE A 142 1.74 14.95 -0.50
N ASN A 143 0.93 16.02 -0.56
CA ASN A 143 0.81 16.92 0.58
C ASN A 143 0.06 16.17 1.70
N ILE A 144 0.66 16.09 2.89
CA ILE A 144 0.12 15.30 4.01
C ILE A 144 -1.21 15.85 4.52
N ASP A 145 -1.34 17.17 4.61
CA ASP A 145 -2.56 17.80 5.13
C ASP A 145 -3.74 17.58 4.21
N ASN A 146 -3.51 17.74 2.89
CA ASN A 146 -4.53 17.45 1.89
C ASN A 146 -4.90 15.97 1.84
N PHE A 147 -3.92 15.08 2.04
CA PHE A 147 -4.17 13.65 2.09
C PHE A 147 -5.00 13.28 3.31
N VAL A 148 -4.61 13.74 4.49
CA VAL A 148 -5.34 13.49 5.74
C VAL A 148 -6.76 14.06 5.68
N ASN A 149 -6.93 15.27 5.12
CA ASN A 149 -8.26 15.85 4.93
C ASN A 149 -9.12 15.02 3.97
N PHE A 150 -8.55 14.53 2.88
CA PHE A 150 -9.24 13.63 1.96
C PHE A 150 -9.70 12.35 2.67
N MET A 151 -8.86 11.75 3.51
CA MET A 151 -9.21 10.57 4.30
C MET A 151 -10.34 10.88 5.29
N LYS A 152 -10.25 12.04 5.98
CA LYS A 152 -11.25 12.49 6.96
C LYS A 152 -12.63 12.70 6.34
N VAL A 153 -12.70 13.36 5.18
CA VAL A 153 -13.97 13.55 4.43
C VAL A 153 -14.61 12.21 4.08
N ASN A 154 -13.79 11.16 3.88
CA ASN A 154 -14.26 9.80 3.63
C ASN A 154 -14.35 8.94 4.91
N LYS A 155 -14.54 9.57 6.08
CA LYS A 155 -14.78 8.94 7.39
C LYS A 155 -13.61 8.17 8.00
N TYR A 156 -12.38 8.34 7.50
CA TYR A 156 -11.18 7.77 8.11
C TYR A 156 -10.47 8.81 8.97
N ILE A 157 -10.09 8.42 10.17
CA ILE A 157 -9.30 9.26 11.08
C ILE A 157 -7.86 8.78 11.13
N LEU A 158 -6.92 9.71 11.25
CA LEU A 158 -5.51 9.38 11.44
C LEU A 158 -5.28 8.92 12.88
N ILE A 159 -4.93 7.65 13.06
CA ILE A 159 -4.66 7.06 14.37
C ILE A 159 -3.18 7.23 14.73
N ASN A 160 -2.29 7.00 13.76
CA ASN A 160 -0.85 7.06 13.99
C ASN A 160 -0.11 7.61 12.76
N LYS A 161 0.91 8.41 13.01
CA LYS A 161 1.81 8.97 11.99
C LYS A 161 3.24 8.87 12.47
N ASN A 162 4.03 8.03 11.81
CA ASN A 162 5.46 7.90 12.07
C ASN A 162 6.28 8.47 10.91
N ARG A 163 7.29 9.27 11.22
CA ARG A 163 8.25 9.75 10.22
C ARG A 163 9.41 8.78 10.09
N ASN A 164 9.76 8.41 8.87
CA ASN A 164 11.04 7.79 8.59
C ASN A 164 12.06 8.86 8.19
N THR A 165 12.83 9.34 9.15
CA THR A 165 13.86 10.38 8.94
C THR A 165 15.12 9.86 8.24
N LYS A 166 15.24 8.55 8.01
CA LYS A 166 16.41 7.92 7.38
C LYS A 166 16.42 8.06 5.85
N ILE A 167 15.27 8.34 5.23
CA ILE A 167 15.19 8.54 3.78
C ILE A 167 15.62 9.97 3.47
N LYS A 168 16.82 10.11 2.95
CA LYS A 168 17.33 11.40 2.43
C LYS A 168 17.13 11.43 0.92
N PHE A 169 16.38 12.41 0.42
CA PHE A 169 16.20 12.66 -1.02
C PHE A 169 17.43 13.32 -1.67
N MET A 170 18.64 12.92 -1.28
CA MET A 170 19.90 13.57 -1.71
C MET A 170 20.18 13.46 -3.21
N ASN A 171 19.53 12.55 -3.91
CA ASN A 171 19.74 12.31 -5.34
C ASN A 171 18.83 13.16 -6.25
N PHE A 172 18.01 14.02 -5.71
CA PHE A 172 17.16 14.90 -6.50
C PHE A 172 17.79 16.27 -6.61
N LYS A 173 18.32 16.63 -7.80
CA LYS A 173 19.04 17.89 -8.07
C LYS A 173 18.26 19.16 -7.68
N ASN A 174 16.94 19.09 -7.51
CA ASN A 174 16.06 20.22 -7.23
C ASN A 174 15.32 20.13 -5.89
N PHE A 175 15.66 19.16 -5.04
CA PHE A 175 15.13 19.08 -3.68
C PHE A 175 16.09 19.79 -2.74
N LYS A 176 15.79 21.06 -2.41
CA LYS A 176 16.40 21.72 -1.27
C LYS A 176 15.63 21.24 -0.03
N SER A 177 16.34 20.55 0.86
CA SER A 177 15.85 20.14 2.18
C SER A 177 15.60 21.34 3.07
#